data_e616e04ef677679b7f59d6c4ea88060a
#
_entry.id   e616e04ef677679b7f59d6c4ea88060a
#
_cell.length_a   1.000
_cell.length_b   1.000
_cell.length_c   1.000
_cell.angle_alpha   90.00
_cell.angle_beta   90.00
_cell.angle_gamma   90.00
#
_symmetry.space_group_name_H-M   'P 1'
#
loop_
_entity.id
_entity.type
_entity.pdbx_description
1 polymer ?
#
loop_
_entity_poly.entity_id
_entity_poly.type
_entity_poly.pdbx_seq_one_letter_code
_entity_poly.pdbx_strand_id
1 'polypeptide(L)'
;MCGIVGYVGKNNAQEFLLSGLKRLEYRGYDSAGVATLDQNQNPTLLRAVGKIVNLEAKIKDHYTSDHIGIGHTRWATHGNPSETNAHPHHVGSIFLVHNGIIENYKALKKELSEKYQFKSETDTEVLAALIDSFYQESHDLLDSVTQALKLVSGTYGIAVMSADNTEHLVVARSGSPLVIGVGEHETLIASDASALIGNTKNAIYLNDGEVALISKDHVEVKTLDLQPVSVKVEKILTDLSAIQKGGYDHFLLKEIMEQPDSLKETLRGRINAKEHIVHLGGPNLSVKELKEIKHIILVGCGTAYYAANTAAYLIEQVLPGVTIEPVIASEYRYRHAYIPDHSVALIISQSGETADTLACLREIKSQGTKTIGIVNAIGSTIAREVDGGTYVHAGPEISVASTKAYTSQVIAILMFGLTIAEAKGLNARQVAALVDEISLLPEEIKRILHEKQDEISKLAKNYTNYEHAIYLGRDVNYPIALEGALKLKEISYIDANGYPTGELKHGPIALIDDRFFEVVMLQSGFLFEKSISGIQEVLARGGHVIVFSDTEVDLPVEGVVKIDTKLQLLTPLLFNLLSQMFAYYLAVYRGNNVDQPRNLAKSVTVE
;
A
#
# COMPACT_ATOMS: atom_id res chain seq x y z
N MET A 1 -5.66 -1.01 8.20
CA MET A 1 -4.53 -0.45 9.00
C MET A 1 -4.98 0.81 9.72
N CYS A 2 -4.51 1.05 10.92
CA CYS A 2 -4.91 2.21 11.74
C CYS A 2 -4.03 3.43 11.47
N GLY A 3 -4.52 4.63 11.82
CA GLY A 3 -3.76 5.87 11.78
C GLY A 3 -3.50 6.41 13.19
N ILE A 4 -2.23 6.71 13.50
CA ILE A 4 -1.83 7.39 14.74
C ILE A 4 -1.46 8.82 14.43
N VAL A 5 -1.88 9.74 15.28
CA VAL A 5 -1.38 11.11 15.36
C VAL A 5 -1.10 11.48 16.82
N GLY A 6 -0.14 12.36 17.06
CA GLY A 6 0.15 12.92 18.37
C GLY A 6 0.72 14.33 18.24
N TYR A 7 0.55 15.11 19.26
CA TYR A 7 0.94 16.52 19.29
C TYR A 7 1.42 16.94 20.68
N VAL A 8 2.52 17.67 20.72
CA VAL A 8 2.93 18.46 21.86
C VAL A 8 3.54 19.76 21.37
N GLY A 9 3.01 20.91 21.79
CA GLY A 9 3.50 22.19 21.27
C GLY A 9 2.71 23.42 21.72
N LYS A 10 2.92 24.53 21.00
CA LYS A 10 2.33 25.84 21.29
C LYS A 10 0.90 26.02 20.75
N ASN A 11 0.50 25.24 19.75
CA ASN A 11 -0.79 25.36 19.08
C ASN A 11 -1.84 24.42 19.71
N ASN A 12 -3.07 24.49 19.20
CA ASN A 12 -4.15 23.64 19.69
C ASN A 12 -3.96 22.18 19.21
N ALA A 13 -3.86 21.25 20.17
CA ALA A 13 -3.68 19.83 19.90
C ALA A 13 -4.89 19.22 19.16
N GLN A 14 -6.14 19.56 19.55
CA GLN A 14 -7.34 18.99 18.90
C GLN A 14 -7.40 19.33 17.40
N GLU A 15 -7.01 20.56 17.01
CA GLU A 15 -6.99 20.96 15.59
C GLU A 15 -5.99 20.14 14.77
N PHE A 16 -4.77 19.97 15.29
CA PHE A 16 -3.77 19.14 14.64
C PHE A 16 -4.22 17.68 14.58
N LEU A 17 -4.67 17.11 15.70
CA LEU A 17 -5.12 15.72 15.77
C LEU A 17 -6.23 15.46 14.77
N LEU A 18 -7.27 16.30 14.73
CA LEU A 18 -8.38 16.15 13.78
C LEU A 18 -7.91 16.26 12.33
N SER A 19 -7.06 17.26 12.01
CA SER A 19 -6.55 17.44 10.64
C SER A 19 -5.66 16.27 10.20
N GLY A 20 -4.82 15.78 11.08
CA GLY A 20 -3.94 14.63 10.84
C GLY A 20 -4.74 13.33 10.67
N LEU A 21 -5.74 13.09 11.53
CA LEU A 21 -6.63 11.94 11.41
C LEU A 21 -7.44 11.96 10.11
N LYS A 22 -7.91 13.11 9.66
CA LYS A 22 -8.59 13.26 8.35
C LYS A 22 -7.68 12.83 7.19
N ARG A 23 -6.39 13.13 7.26
CA ARG A 23 -5.40 12.71 6.26
C ARG A 23 -5.08 11.22 6.34
N LEU A 24 -5.29 10.57 7.50
CA LEU A 24 -5.06 9.15 7.73
C LEU A 24 -6.34 8.31 7.64
N GLU A 25 -7.51 8.90 7.38
CA GLU A 25 -8.78 8.17 7.35
C GLU A 25 -8.80 7.01 6.34
N TYR A 26 -8.04 7.13 5.24
CA TYR A 26 -7.87 6.05 4.27
C TYR A 26 -7.21 4.78 4.85
N ARG A 27 -6.57 4.89 6.01
CA ARG A 27 -5.91 3.78 6.71
C ARG A 27 -6.85 3.02 7.64
N GLY A 28 -7.92 3.65 8.15
CA GLY A 28 -8.91 3.01 9.03
C GLY A 28 -10.06 3.96 9.30
N TYR A 29 -11.28 3.45 9.27
CA TYR A 29 -12.52 4.23 9.36
C TYR A 29 -13.64 3.53 10.12
N ASP A 30 -13.33 2.49 10.91
CA ASP A 30 -14.31 1.75 11.73
C ASP A 30 -14.65 2.48 13.01
N SER A 31 -13.68 3.20 13.56
CA SER A 31 -13.86 4.12 14.68
C SER A 31 -12.68 5.09 14.75
N ALA A 32 -12.86 6.19 15.46
CA ALA A 32 -11.80 7.17 15.70
C ALA A 32 -11.92 7.78 17.10
N GLY A 33 -10.82 8.33 17.62
CA GLY A 33 -10.85 9.06 18.86
C GLY A 33 -9.59 9.88 19.11
N VAL A 34 -9.72 10.80 20.04
CA VAL A 34 -8.64 11.68 20.53
C VAL A 34 -8.65 11.73 22.05
N ALA A 35 -7.47 11.88 22.64
CA ALA A 35 -7.30 12.25 24.03
C ALA A 35 -6.37 13.46 24.10
N THR A 36 -6.76 14.48 24.85
CA THR A 36 -5.98 15.70 25.11
C THR A 36 -5.95 16.02 26.59
N LEU A 37 -4.96 16.80 27.02
CA LEU A 37 -4.86 17.29 28.40
C LEU A 37 -4.81 18.83 28.42
N ASP A 38 -5.55 19.41 29.34
CA ASP A 38 -5.42 20.82 29.65
C ASP A 38 -4.21 21.09 30.57
N GLN A 39 -3.92 22.38 30.82
CA GLN A 39 -2.82 22.79 31.69
C GLN A 39 -3.01 22.37 33.16
N ASN A 40 -4.24 22.03 33.56
CA ASN A 40 -4.59 21.57 34.91
C ASN A 40 -4.64 20.03 34.98
N GLN A 41 -4.12 19.34 33.97
CA GLN A 41 -4.09 17.87 33.87
C GLN A 41 -5.48 17.22 33.72
N ASN A 42 -6.53 18.00 33.36
CA ASN A 42 -7.83 17.41 33.10
C ASN A 42 -7.86 16.76 31.69
N PRO A 43 -8.18 15.48 31.59
CA PRO A 43 -8.24 14.83 30.30
C PRO A 43 -9.57 15.04 29.57
N THR A 44 -9.51 15.29 28.28
CA THR A 44 -10.64 15.18 27.37
C THR A 44 -10.45 13.94 26.50
N LEU A 45 -11.34 12.95 26.61
CA LEU A 45 -11.32 11.71 25.82
C LEU A 45 -12.60 11.60 24.99
N LEU A 46 -12.48 11.72 23.68
CA LEU A 46 -13.59 11.65 22.73
C LEU A 46 -13.39 10.49 21.77
N ARG A 47 -14.42 9.65 21.61
CA ARG A 47 -14.42 8.51 20.71
C ARG A 47 -15.70 8.47 19.89
N ALA A 48 -15.63 7.97 18.65
CA ALA A 48 -16.78 7.81 17.78
C ALA A 48 -16.64 6.55 16.92
N VAL A 49 -17.74 5.86 16.69
CA VAL A 49 -17.83 4.75 15.72
C VAL A 49 -18.01 5.33 14.32
N GLY A 50 -17.41 4.69 13.33
CA GLY A 50 -17.48 5.09 11.93
C GLY A 50 -16.46 6.17 11.55
N LYS A 51 -16.76 6.91 10.49
CA LYS A 51 -15.86 7.89 9.87
C LYS A 51 -15.51 9.06 10.78
N ILE A 52 -14.41 9.73 10.49
CA ILE A 52 -13.88 10.91 11.22
C ILE A 52 -14.91 12.03 11.37
N VAL A 53 -15.85 12.17 10.45
CA VAL A 53 -16.91 13.18 10.56
C VAL A 53 -17.73 13.04 11.85
N ASN A 54 -17.91 11.82 12.36
CA ASN A 54 -18.61 11.54 13.61
C ASN A 54 -17.78 12.01 14.83
N LEU A 55 -16.47 11.84 14.79
CA LEU A 55 -15.56 12.36 15.81
C LEU A 55 -15.49 13.90 15.76
N GLU A 56 -15.42 14.47 14.54
CA GLU A 56 -15.42 15.94 14.36
C GLU A 56 -16.65 16.60 14.98
N ALA A 57 -17.82 16.00 14.83
CA ALA A 57 -19.04 16.52 15.49
C ALA A 57 -18.87 16.56 17.01
N LYS A 58 -18.36 15.48 17.63
CA LYS A 58 -18.10 15.45 19.08
C LYS A 58 -17.04 16.47 19.52
N ILE A 59 -15.97 16.67 18.74
CA ILE A 59 -14.94 17.67 19.04
C ILE A 59 -15.52 19.08 19.03
N LYS A 60 -16.39 19.42 18.08
CA LYS A 60 -17.05 20.74 18.02
C LYS A 60 -17.85 21.07 19.28
N ASP A 61 -18.50 20.06 19.85
CA ASP A 61 -19.29 20.20 21.08
C ASP A 61 -18.41 20.27 22.36
N HIS A 62 -17.15 19.79 22.25
CA HIS A 62 -16.20 19.71 23.39
C HIS A 62 -14.83 20.28 23.00
N TYR A 63 -14.85 21.44 22.34
CA TYR A 63 -13.62 22.13 21.94
C TYR A 63 -12.81 22.61 23.14
N THR A 64 -11.52 22.26 23.14
CA THR A 64 -10.55 22.66 24.17
C THR A 64 -9.36 23.36 23.53
N SER A 65 -8.59 24.12 24.36
CA SER A 65 -7.35 24.76 23.92
C SER A 65 -6.09 23.99 24.38
N ASP A 66 -6.18 22.67 24.43
CA ASP A 66 -5.12 21.82 24.94
C ASP A 66 -3.89 21.84 24.02
N HIS A 67 -2.72 21.64 24.62
CA HIS A 67 -1.42 21.70 23.91
C HIS A 67 -0.70 20.37 23.76
N ILE A 68 -1.28 19.31 24.32
CA ILE A 68 -0.77 17.94 24.20
C ILE A 68 -1.93 16.98 23.96
N GLY A 69 -1.69 15.97 23.11
CA GLY A 69 -2.70 14.96 22.85
C GLY A 69 -2.26 13.88 21.87
N ILE A 70 -3.05 12.82 21.85
CA ILE A 70 -2.90 11.67 20.94
C ILE A 70 -4.24 11.35 20.29
N GLY A 71 -4.21 10.83 19.06
CA GLY A 71 -5.40 10.48 18.30
C GLY A 71 -5.19 9.27 17.42
N HIS A 72 -6.30 8.64 17.05
CA HIS A 72 -6.28 7.37 16.31
C HIS A 72 -7.49 7.20 15.38
N THR A 73 -7.26 6.60 14.20
CA THR A 73 -8.29 5.99 13.37
C THR A 73 -8.10 4.48 13.37
N ARG A 74 -9.16 3.74 13.66
CA ARG A 74 -9.09 2.30 13.87
C ARG A 74 -9.61 1.52 12.67
N TRP A 75 -8.85 0.50 12.32
CA TRP A 75 -9.26 -0.68 11.57
C TRP A 75 -9.36 -1.83 12.55
N ALA A 76 -10.55 -2.39 12.74
CA ALA A 76 -10.78 -3.37 13.79
C ALA A 76 -10.11 -4.73 13.47
N THR A 77 -9.15 -5.13 14.32
CA THR A 77 -8.53 -6.46 14.31
C THR A 77 -9.03 -7.31 15.48
N HIS A 78 -9.18 -6.71 16.67
CA HIS A 78 -9.67 -7.35 17.89
C HIS A 78 -10.87 -6.57 18.44
N GLY A 79 -12.01 -7.23 18.59
CA GLY A 79 -13.28 -6.64 19.05
C GLY A 79 -14.01 -5.81 18.00
N ASN A 80 -15.34 -5.84 18.05
CA ASN A 80 -16.20 -5.11 17.11
C ASN A 80 -16.01 -3.59 17.18
N PRO A 81 -16.32 -2.84 16.10
CA PRO A 81 -16.38 -1.39 16.15
C PRO A 81 -17.36 -0.89 17.20
N SER A 82 -16.84 -0.27 18.27
CA SER A 82 -17.61 0.32 19.36
C SER A 82 -16.79 1.48 19.98
N GLU A 83 -17.43 2.38 20.72
CA GLU A 83 -16.70 3.43 21.43
C GLU A 83 -15.77 2.86 22.52
N THR A 84 -16.14 1.74 23.13
CA THR A 84 -15.32 1.05 24.14
C THR A 84 -14.05 0.46 23.55
N ASN A 85 -14.12 -0.08 22.34
CA ASN A 85 -12.99 -0.67 21.62
C ASN A 85 -12.22 0.36 20.79
N ALA A 86 -12.70 1.61 20.67
CA ALA A 86 -12.00 2.69 19.97
C ALA A 86 -10.84 3.23 20.82
N HIS A 87 -9.74 3.59 20.14
CA HIS A 87 -8.60 4.27 20.76
C HIS A 87 -8.85 5.79 20.85
N PRO A 88 -8.15 6.49 21.74
CA PRO A 88 -7.20 6.06 22.76
C PRO A 88 -7.83 5.23 23.88
N HIS A 89 -7.10 4.20 24.39
CA HIS A 89 -7.46 3.55 25.65
C HIS A 89 -6.93 4.32 26.84
N HIS A 90 -7.67 4.26 27.96
CA HIS A 90 -7.32 4.93 29.20
C HIS A 90 -7.38 3.95 30.36
N VAL A 91 -6.25 3.75 31.04
CA VAL A 91 -6.11 2.88 32.21
C VAL A 91 -5.23 3.60 33.24
N GLY A 92 -5.71 3.79 34.46
CA GLY A 92 -4.99 4.56 35.49
C GLY A 92 -4.67 5.98 35.01
N SER A 93 -3.39 6.35 35.02
CA SER A 93 -2.91 7.62 34.47
C SER A 93 -2.56 7.57 32.98
N ILE A 94 -2.60 6.39 32.34
CA ILE A 94 -2.07 6.18 31.00
C ILE A 94 -3.15 6.28 29.92
N PHE A 95 -2.89 7.09 28.88
CA PHE A 95 -3.59 7.12 27.61
C PHE A 95 -2.70 6.52 26.53
N LEU A 96 -3.24 5.61 25.72
CA LEU A 96 -2.49 4.85 24.73
C LEU A 96 -3.24 4.75 23.40
N VAL A 97 -2.55 5.00 22.31
CA VAL A 97 -2.94 4.60 20.95
C VAL A 97 -1.93 3.58 20.41
N HIS A 98 -2.42 2.61 19.65
CA HIS A 98 -1.63 1.47 19.19
C HIS A 98 -2.03 1.03 17.79
N ASN A 99 -1.03 0.85 16.93
CA ASN A 99 -1.09 0.14 15.66
C ASN A 99 -0.27 -1.13 15.79
N GLY A 100 -0.84 -2.28 15.53
CA GLY A 100 -0.16 -3.57 15.65
C GLY A 100 -1.02 -4.62 16.31
N ILE A 101 -0.39 -5.71 16.73
CA ILE A 101 -1.00 -6.81 17.48
C ILE A 101 -0.04 -7.26 18.58
N ILE A 102 -0.53 -7.32 19.80
CA ILE A 102 0.19 -7.88 20.95
C ILE A 102 -0.19 -9.36 21.07
N GLU A 103 0.64 -10.23 20.53
CA GLU A 103 0.34 -11.68 20.42
C GLU A 103 0.14 -12.36 21.77
N ASN A 104 0.94 -11.98 22.77
CA ASN A 104 0.88 -12.55 24.12
C ASN A 104 -0.13 -11.84 25.05
N TYR A 105 -1.02 -10.96 24.51
CA TYR A 105 -1.95 -10.18 25.34
C TYR A 105 -2.84 -11.02 26.26
N LYS A 106 -3.21 -12.25 25.86
CA LYS A 106 -4.05 -13.13 26.70
C LYS A 106 -3.36 -13.57 27.99
N ALA A 107 -2.05 -13.86 27.92
CA ALA A 107 -1.25 -14.20 29.09
C ALA A 107 -1.10 -12.97 30.00
N LEU A 108 -0.74 -11.82 29.44
CA LEU A 108 -0.61 -10.56 30.16
C LEU A 108 -1.95 -10.14 30.81
N LYS A 109 -3.07 -10.27 30.10
CA LYS A 109 -4.41 -9.98 30.62
C LYS A 109 -4.73 -10.81 31.84
N LYS A 110 -4.39 -12.11 31.82
CA LYS A 110 -4.63 -13.03 32.94
C LYS A 110 -3.88 -12.56 34.20
N GLU A 111 -2.62 -12.18 34.09
CA GLU A 111 -1.81 -11.69 35.19
C GLU A 111 -2.32 -10.36 35.73
N LEU A 112 -2.65 -9.42 34.82
CA LEU A 112 -3.14 -8.09 35.20
C LEU A 112 -4.57 -8.06 35.73
N SER A 113 -5.38 -9.10 35.50
CA SER A 113 -6.79 -9.18 35.93
C SER A 113 -6.98 -9.20 37.45
N GLU A 114 -5.92 -9.46 38.21
CA GLU A 114 -5.94 -9.33 39.67
C GLU A 114 -5.97 -7.85 40.14
N LYS A 115 -5.40 -6.94 39.33
CA LYS A 115 -5.26 -5.52 39.67
C LYS A 115 -6.17 -4.62 38.81
N TYR A 116 -6.48 -5.02 37.57
CA TYR A 116 -7.21 -4.19 36.59
C TYR A 116 -8.49 -4.85 36.12
N GLN A 117 -9.55 -4.06 35.95
CA GLN A 117 -10.80 -4.47 35.33
C GLN A 117 -10.85 -3.98 33.87
N PHE A 118 -10.77 -4.90 32.93
CA PHE A 118 -10.79 -4.60 31.50
C PHE A 118 -12.21 -4.32 30.99
N LYS A 119 -12.37 -3.26 30.20
CA LYS A 119 -13.65 -2.81 29.64
C LYS A 119 -13.78 -3.13 28.17
N SER A 120 -12.65 -3.25 27.46
CA SER A 120 -12.62 -3.52 26.02
C SER A 120 -12.17 -4.96 25.71
N GLU A 121 -12.36 -5.34 24.45
CA GLU A 121 -11.90 -6.61 23.89
C GLU A 121 -10.51 -6.50 23.24
N THR A 122 -9.86 -5.32 23.33
CA THR A 122 -8.62 -5.02 22.61
C THR A 122 -7.39 -5.46 23.41
N ASP A 123 -6.37 -5.86 22.69
CA ASP A 123 -5.01 -6.08 23.21
C ASP A 123 -4.36 -4.78 23.71
N THR A 124 -4.76 -3.65 23.13
CA THR A 124 -4.26 -2.32 23.46
C THR A 124 -4.60 -1.88 24.88
N GLU A 125 -5.80 -2.19 25.38
CA GLU A 125 -6.15 -1.92 26.78
C GLU A 125 -5.27 -2.71 27.75
N VAL A 126 -4.89 -3.94 27.36
CA VAL A 126 -3.97 -4.78 28.16
C VAL A 126 -2.58 -4.16 28.18
N LEU A 127 -2.09 -3.64 27.05
CA LEU A 127 -0.82 -2.91 27.00
C LEU A 127 -0.86 -1.62 27.84
N ALA A 128 -1.96 -0.86 27.81
CA ALA A 128 -2.14 0.32 28.64
C ALA A 128 -2.08 -0.02 30.14
N ALA A 129 -2.73 -1.12 30.55
CA ALA A 129 -2.69 -1.61 31.93
C ALA A 129 -1.29 -2.07 32.34
N LEU A 130 -0.56 -2.71 31.44
CA LEU A 130 0.81 -3.14 31.69
C LEU A 130 1.74 -1.93 31.90
N ILE A 131 1.62 -0.88 31.06
CA ILE A 131 2.39 0.35 31.20
C ILE A 131 2.02 1.04 32.52
N ASP A 132 0.71 1.16 32.84
CA ASP A 132 0.26 1.76 34.09
C ASP A 132 0.80 1.02 35.32
N SER A 133 0.91 -0.31 35.27
CA SER A 133 1.44 -1.09 36.39
C SER A 133 2.88 -0.73 36.76
N PHE A 134 3.72 -0.45 35.77
CA PHE A 134 5.08 0.05 35.99
C PHE A 134 5.09 1.54 36.37
N TYR A 135 4.18 2.33 35.78
CA TYR A 135 4.10 3.76 36.03
C TYR A 135 3.69 4.09 37.49
N GLN A 136 2.82 3.27 38.07
CA GLN A 136 2.42 3.41 39.50
C GLN A 136 3.63 3.24 40.46
N GLU A 137 4.69 2.57 40.03
CA GLU A 137 5.88 2.35 40.85
C GLU A 137 6.97 3.37 40.57
N SER A 138 7.21 3.70 39.30
CA SER A 138 8.35 4.55 38.90
C SER A 138 8.01 6.03 38.78
N HIS A 139 6.79 6.39 38.44
CA HIS A 139 6.37 7.71 37.98
C HIS A 139 7.21 8.29 36.82
N ASP A 140 7.92 7.43 36.11
CA ASP A 140 8.69 7.74 34.89
C ASP A 140 8.04 7.08 33.67
N LEU A 141 7.50 7.91 32.77
CA LEU A 141 6.74 7.41 31.61
C LEU A 141 7.63 6.65 30.63
N LEU A 142 8.87 7.13 30.39
CA LEU A 142 9.79 6.49 29.46
C LEU A 142 10.24 5.12 29.99
N ASP A 143 10.60 5.05 31.26
CA ASP A 143 11.00 3.79 31.90
C ASP A 143 9.85 2.79 31.90
N SER A 144 8.63 3.23 32.29
CA SER A 144 7.43 2.38 32.34
C SER A 144 7.06 1.79 30.99
N VAL A 145 7.09 2.60 29.93
CA VAL A 145 6.86 2.12 28.57
C VAL A 145 7.93 1.12 28.16
N THR A 146 9.20 1.40 28.44
CA THR A 146 10.32 0.54 28.07
C THR A 146 10.25 -0.81 28.78
N GLN A 147 9.94 -0.82 30.08
CA GLN A 147 9.75 -2.03 30.88
C GLN A 147 8.60 -2.89 30.34
N ALA A 148 7.45 -2.26 30.06
CA ALA A 148 6.30 -2.95 29.48
C ALA A 148 6.62 -3.59 28.12
N LEU A 149 7.30 -2.86 27.22
CA LEU A 149 7.61 -3.34 25.88
C LEU A 149 8.60 -4.50 25.87
N LYS A 150 9.44 -4.65 26.89
CA LYS A 150 10.34 -5.83 27.05
C LYS A 150 9.56 -7.13 27.31
N LEU A 151 8.33 -7.05 27.81
CA LEU A 151 7.46 -8.20 28.09
C LEU A 151 6.49 -8.50 26.94
N VAL A 152 6.43 -7.65 25.93
CA VAL A 152 5.50 -7.76 24.81
C VAL A 152 6.10 -8.58 23.67
N SER A 153 5.30 -9.49 23.12
CA SER A 153 5.58 -10.17 21.86
C SER A 153 4.57 -9.68 20.81
N GLY A 154 5.06 -9.38 19.60
CA GLY A 154 4.23 -8.92 18.50
C GLY A 154 4.70 -7.60 17.91
N THR A 155 3.82 -6.95 17.16
CA THR A 155 4.12 -5.68 16.46
C THR A 155 3.43 -4.51 17.14
N TYR A 156 4.11 -3.36 17.18
CA TYR A 156 3.53 -2.14 17.72
C TYR A 156 4.11 -0.88 17.10
N GLY A 157 3.25 0.10 16.92
CA GLY A 157 3.57 1.53 16.83
C GLY A 157 2.67 2.23 17.84
N ILE A 158 3.23 2.83 18.87
CA ILE A 158 2.47 3.39 19.98
C ILE A 158 2.78 4.87 20.24
N ALA A 159 1.76 5.60 20.70
CA ALA A 159 1.96 6.89 21.36
C ALA A 159 1.26 6.85 22.71
N VAL A 160 2.00 7.24 23.74
CA VAL A 160 1.61 7.17 25.16
C VAL A 160 1.66 8.56 25.78
N MET A 161 0.63 8.89 26.52
CA MET A 161 0.48 10.11 27.29
C MET A 161 0.08 9.74 28.73
N SER A 162 0.61 10.46 29.73
CA SER A 162 0.19 10.32 31.13
C SER A 162 -0.65 11.52 31.57
N ALA A 163 -1.73 11.29 32.30
CA ALA A 163 -2.51 12.34 32.92
C ALA A 163 -1.68 13.25 33.87
N ASP A 164 -0.63 12.70 34.46
CA ASP A 164 0.23 13.39 35.42
C ASP A 164 1.33 14.22 34.76
N ASN A 165 1.47 14.14 33.40
CA ASN A 165 2.53 14.81 32.65
C ASN A 165 1.98 15.49 31.39
N THR A 166 1.91 16.82 31.41
CA THR A 166 1.40 17.64 30.29
C THR A 166 2.49 18.11 29.31
N GLU A 167 3.74 17.68 29.49
CA GLU A 167 4.88 18.18 28.71
C GLU A 167 5.48 17.12 27.79
N HIS A 168 5.25 15.83 28.06
CA HIS A 168 5.93 14.75 27.37
C HIS A 168 4.96 13.70 26.81
N LEU A 169 5.31 13.21 25.63
CA LEU A 169 4.78 11.97 25.04
C LEU A 169 5.90 10.94 24.94
N VAL A 170 5.56 9.68 25.07
CA VAL A 170 6.47 8.59 24.72
C VAL A 170 5.92 7.84 23.52
N VAL A 171 6.78 7.60 22.54
CA VAL A 171 6.45 6.82 21.34
C VAL A 171 7.45 5.69 21.17
N ALA A 172 6.99 4.56 20.66
CA ALA A 172 7.85 3.43 20.38
C ALA A 172 7.34 2.64 19.17
N ARG A 173 8.27 1.91 18.56
CA ARG A 173 7.97 1.18 17.34
C ARG A 173 8.64 -0.19 17.30
N SER A 174 7.89 -1.19 16.80
CA SER A 174 8.39 -2.47 16.31
C SER A 174 7.39 -3.02 15.27
N GLY A 175 7.80 -3.13 14.01
CA GLY A 175 6.97 -3.64 12.91
C GLY A 175 5.92 -2.67 12.35
N SER A 176 5.32 -1.78 13.15
CA SER A 176 4.35 -0.79 12.70
C SER A 176 4.99 0.60 12.52
N PRO A 177 4.76 1.30 11.38
CA PRO A 177 5.45 2.56 11.09
C PRO A 177 5.07 3.67 12.06
N LEU A 178 6.08 4.50 12.44
CA LEU A 178 5.90 5.70 13.23
C LEU A 178 6.96 6.73 12.86
N VAL A 179 6.54 7.98 12.70
CA VAL A 179 7.38 9.11 12.31
C VAL A 179 7.13 10.29 13.24
N ILE A 180 8.21 11.00 13.59
CA ILE A 180 8.19 12.19 14.43
C ILE A 180 8.47 13.40 13.55
N GLY A 181 7.54 14.34 13.48
CA GLY A 181 7.69 15.63 12.80
C GLY A 181 8.28 16.65 13.74
N VAL A 182 9.35 17.33 13.32
CA VAL A 182 10.00 18.37 14.10
C VAL A 182 9.59 19.73 13.55
N GLY A 183 8.82 20.48 14.32
CA GLY A 183 8.35 21.85 14.01
C GLY A 183 9.05 22.92 14.83
N GLU A 184 8.57 24.16 14.74
CA GLU A 184 9.03 25.29 15.54
C GLU A 184 8.21 25.41 16.82
N HIS A 185 8.80 25.02 17.96
CA HIS A 185 8.11 24.90 19.26
C HIS A 185 6.92 23.94 19.24
N GLU A 186 7.04 22.89 18.45
CA GLU A 186 6.06 21.81 18.40
C GLU A 186 6.71 20.51 17.87
N THR A 187 6.28 19.42 18.42
CA THR A 187 6.64 18.10 17.94
C THR A 187 5.37 17.31 17.62
N LEU A 188 5.37 16.69 16.46
CA LEU A 188 4.25 16.02 15.84
C LEU A 188 4.55 14.53 15.76
N ILE A 189 3.55 13.69 15.86
CA ILE A 189 3.68 12.24 15.71
C ILE A 189 2.68 11.78 14.67
N ALA A 190 3.09 10.87 13.80
CA ALA A 190 2.18 10.23 12.85
C ALA A 190 2.63 8.82 12.50
N SER A 191 1.69 7.96 12.17
CA SER A 191 1.99 6.66 11.56
C SER A 191 2.32 6.76 10.06
N ASP A 192 2.13 7.95 9.46
CA ASP A 192 2.46 8.24 8.06
C ASP A 192 2.79 9.72 7.91
N ALA A 193 3.86 10.03 7.18
CA ALA A 193 4.34 11.40 6.99
C ALA A 193 3.30 12.33 6.32
N SER A 194 2.29 11.78 5.62
CA SER A 194 1.21 12.58 5.02
C SER A 194 0.43 13.39 6.04
N ALA A 195 0.29 12.91 7.28
CA ALA A 195 -0.38 13.64 8.36
C ALA A 195 0.40 14.87 8.83
N LEU A 196 1.72 14.90 8.63
CA LEU A 196 2.61 15.99 9.04
C LEU A 196 2.69 17.13 8.02
N ILE A 197 2.28 16.87 6.76
CA ILE A 197 2.37 17.83 5.66
C ILE A 197 1.52 19.08 5.97
N GLY A 198 2.12 20.26 5.77
CA GLY A 198 1.50 21.55 6.10
C GLY A 198 1.86 22.09 7.49
N ASN A 199 2.36 21.23 8.40
CA ASN A 199 2.86 21.65 9.71
C ASN A 199 4.40 21.65 9.74
N THR A 200 5.05 20.60 9.24
CA THR A 200 6.50 20.52 9.14
C THR A 200 6.95 19.78 7.88
N LYS A 201 8.17 20.09 7.45
CA LYS A 201 8.89 19.33 6.40
C LYS A 201 10.04 18.49 6.96
N ASN A 202 10.27 18.50 8.27
CA ASN A 202 11.36 17.79 8.92
C ASN A 202 10.81 16.59 9.68
N ALA A 203 11.35 15.41 9.44
CA ALA A 203 10.88 14.17 10.04
C ALA A 203 12.04 13.30 10.57
N ILE A 204 11.80 12.59 11.67
CA ILE A 204 12.64 11.52 12.19
C ILE A 204 11.85 10.22 12.06
N TYR A 205 12.40 9.26 11.34
CA TYR A 205 11.80 7.92 11.18
C TYR A 205 12.40 6.99 12.23
N LEU A 206 11.57 6.49 13.15
CA LEU A 206 12.02 5.50 14.13
C LEU A 206 12.32 4.15 13.45
N ASN A 207 13.29 3.42 13.97
CA ASN A 207 13.56 2.03 13.62
C ASN A 207 12.86 1.08 14.61
N ASP A 208 12.79 -0.21 14.26
CA ASP A 208 12.22 -1.21 15.15
C ASP A 208 13.07 -1.34 16.41
N GLY A 209 12.42 -1.38 17.58
CA GLY A 209 13.06 -1.43 18.89
C GLY A 209 13.54 -0.07 19.41
N GLU A 210 13.17 1.04 18.75
CA GLU A 210 13.43 2.38 19.26
C GLU A 210 12.23 2.95 20.03
N VAL A 211 12.55 3.70 21.08
CA VAL A 211 11.61 4.47 21.91
C VAL A 211 12.07 5.93 21.95
N ALA A 212 11.14 6.87 21.90
CA ALA A 212 11.47 8.29 21.99
C ALA A 212 10.64 9.00 23.08
N LEU A 213 11.32 9.82 23.88
CA LEU A 213 10.72 10.82 24.75
C LEU A 213 10.63 12.14 23.98
N ILE A 214 9.44 12.70 23.92
CA ILE A 214 9.11 13.84 23.07
C ILE A 214 8.52 14.96 23.91
N SER A 215 9.05 16.17 23.75
CA SER A 215 8.47 17.42 24.23
C SER A 215 8.32 18.42 23.07
N LYS A 216 7.77 19.59 23.33
CA LYS A 216 7.57 20.63 22.29
C LYS A 216 8.85 21.08 21.57
N ASP A 217 10.01 21.01 22.24
CA ASP A 217 11.30 21.52 21.72
C ASP A 217 12.37 20.43 21.68
N HIS A 218 12.08 19.20 22.14
CA HIS A 218 13.09 18.16 22.24
C HIS A 218 12.56 16.77 21.89
N VAL A 219 13.41 16.01 21.18
CA VAL A 219 13.18 14.60 20.84
C VAL A 219 14.42 13.82 21.25
N GLU A 220 14.28 12.90 22.20
CA GLU A 220 15.33 11.99 22.63
C GLU A 220 14.98 10.57 22.22
N VAL A 221 15.78 9.94 21.36
CA VAL A 221 15.58 8.56 20.90
C VAL A 221 16.57 7.62 21.57
N LYS A 222 16.05 6.50 22.07
CA LYS A 222 16.81 5.43 22.74
C LYS A 222 16.39 4.05 22.21
N THR A 223 17.22 3.06 22.43
CA THR A 223 16.81 1.64 22.33
C THR A 223 15.94 1.26 23.53
N LEU A 224 15.30 0.07 23.49
CA LEU A 224 14.60 -0.48 24.66
C LEU A 224 15.52 -0.72 25.88
N ASP A 225 16.85 -0.77 25.68
CA ASP A 225 17.82 -0.82 26.79
C ASP A 225 18.31 0.58 27.21
N LEU A 226 17.54 1.62 26.83
CA LEU A 226 17.78 3.03 27.17
C LEU A 226 19.13 3.57 26.66
N GLN A 227 19.75 2.93 25.67
CA GLN A 227 20.98 3.44 25.04
C GLN A 227 20.63 4.56 24.06
N PRO A 228 21.29 5.72 24.09
CA PRO A 228 21.03 6.82 23.17
C PRO A 228 21.24 6.41 21.70
N VAL A 229 20.33 6.84 20.82
CA VAL A 229 20.41 6.64 19.37
C VAL A 229 20.63 7.98 18.67
N SER A 230 21.62 8.02 17.79
CA SER A 230 21.81 9.20 16.93
C SER A 230 20.76 9.22 15.82
N VAL A 231 19.93 10.26 15.81
CA VAL A 231 18.85 10.40 14.85
C VAL A 231 19.20 11.33 13.69
N LYS A 232 18.70 11.01 12.50
CA LYS A 232 18.79 11.85 11.32
C LYS A 232 17.45 12.50 11.05
N VAL A 233 17.46 13.83 10.95
CA VAL A 233 16.28 14.57 10.46
C VAL A 233 16.28 14.56 8.94
N GLU A 234 15.22 14.02 8.36
CA GLU A 234 15.01 13.94 6.92
C GLU A 234 13.93 14.91 6.46
N LYS A 235 13.95 15.30 5.17
CA LYS A 235 12.93 16.19 4.62
C LYS A 235 11.79 15.41 3.98
N ILE A 236 10.55 15.78 4.34
CA ILE A 236 9.34 15.32 3.66
C ILE A 236 9.24 16.08 2.33
N LEU A 237 9.33 15.34 1.22
CA LEU A 237 9.35 15.92 -0.13
C LEU A 237 7.95 16.09 -0.74
N THR A 238 6.92 15.56 -0.12
CA THR A 238 5.54 15.59 -0.63
C THR A 238 4.87 16.92 -0.32
N ASP A 239 4.23 17.55 -1.31
CA ASP A 239 3.46 18.78 -1.15
C ASP A 239 1.98 18.51 -0.83
N LEU A 240 1.33 19.51 -0.21
CA LEU A 240 -0.09 19.42 0.20
C LEU A 240 -1.03 19.18 -0.99
N SER A 241 -0.75 19.78 -2.15
CA SER A 241 -1.55 19.61 -3.37
C SER A 241 -1.60 18.15 -3.86
N ALA A 242 -0.54 17.39 -3.61
CA ALA A 242 -0.45 15.99 -4.04
C ALA A 242 -1.44 15.08 -3.28
N ILE A 243 -1.83 15.45 -2.06
CA ILE A 243 -2.77 14.70 -1.22
C ILE A 243 -4.20 15.27 -1.25
N GLN A 244 -4.52 16.12 -2.23
CA GLN A 244 -5.87 16.66 -2.46
C GLN A 244 -6.46 16.07 -3.73
N LYS A 245 -7.79 16.04 -3.85
CA LYS A 245 -8.49 15.50 -5.05
C LYS A 245 -8.24 16.30 -6.33
N GLY A 246 -7.83 17.55 -6.25
CA GLY A 246 -7.44 18.34 -7.42
C GLY A 246 -8.56 18.56 -8.45
N GLY A 247 -9.82 18.61 -8.02
CA GLY A 247 -10.98 18.80 -8.90
C GLY A 247 -11.65 17.50 -9.38
N TYR A 248 -11.12 16.34 -9.05
CA TYR A 248 -11.76 15.05 -9.30
C TYR A 248 -12.77 14.69 -8.21
N ASP A 249 -13.81 13.96 -8.55
CA ASP A 249 -14.81 13.50 -7.59
C ASP A 249 -14.22 12.52 -6.56
N HIS A 250 -13.26 11.67 -7.00
CA HIS A 250 -12.65 10.63 -6.20
C HIS A 250 -11.12 10.62 -6.37
N PHE A 251 -10.40 10.18 -5.31
CA PHE A 251 -8.95 9.94 -5.40
C PHE A 251 -8.62 8.86 -6.43
N LEU A 252 -9.41 7.79 -6.48
CA LEU A 252 -9.18 6.71 -7.44
C LEU A 252 -9.18 7.21 -8.88
N LEU A 253 -10.16 8.06 -9.27
CA LEU A 253 -10.17 8.65 -10.61
C LEU A 253 -8.95 9.52 -10.84
N LYS A 254 -8.61 10.40 -9.88
CA LYS A 254 -7.39 11.23 -9.95
C LYS A 254 -6.15 10.36 -10.21
N GLU A 255 -5.99 9.28 -9.47
CA GLU A 255 -4.83 8.38 -9.54
C GLU A 255 -4.79 7.59 -10.86
N ILE A 256 -5.93 7.23 -11.43
CA ILE A 256 -6.02 6.67 -12.78
C ILE A 256 -5.53 7.72 -13.81
N MET A 257 -6.02 8.95 -13.69
CA MET A 257 -5.69 10.05 -14.63
C MET A 257 -4.26 10.58 -14.48
N GLU A 258 -3.63 10.39 -13.32
CA GLU A 258 -2.23 10.80 -13.05
C GLU A 258 -1.19 9.81 -13.59
N GLN A 259 -1.56 8.65 -14.13
CA GLN A 259 -0.60 7.64 -14.59
C GLN A 259 0.43 8.17 -15.60
N PRO A 260 0.09 9.02 -16.58
CA PRO A 260 1.08 9.60 -17.49
C PRO A 260 2.18 10.36 -16.75
N ASP A 261 1.82 11.17 -15.77
CA ASP A 261 2.76 11.99 -15.00
C ASP A 261 3.56 11.14 -14.01
N SER A 262 2.92 10.18 -13.36
CA SER A 262 3.59 9.19 -12.50
C SER A 262 4.65 8.41 -13.27
N LEU A 263 4.37 8.00 -14.49
CA LEU A 263 5.35 7.31 -15.34
C LEU A 263 6.50 8.22 -15.76
N LYS A 264 6.24 9.48 -16.13
CA LYS A 264 7.30 10.45 -16.43
C LYS A 264 8.27 10.61 -15.25
N GLU A 265 7.74 10.65 -14.01
CA GLU A 265 8.58 10.69 -12.81
C GLU A 265 9.33 9.35 -12.59
N THR A 266 8.69 8.21 -12.82
CA THR A 266 9.34 6.90 -12.77
C THR A 266 10.50 6.79 -13.76
N LEU A 267 10.37 7.39 -14.94
CA LEU A 267 11.36 7.32 -16.02
C LEU A 267 12.45 8.40 -15.91
N ARG A 268 12.21 9.45 -15.13
CA ARG A 268 13.09 10.64 -15.08
C ARG A 268 14.54 10.26 -14.76
N GLY A 269 15.44 10.56 -15.71
CA GLY A 269 16.88 10.31 -15.58
C GLY A 269 17.28 8.82 -15.65
N ARG A 270 16.34 7.93 -16.00
CA ARG A 270 16.57 6.47 -16.04
C ARG A 270 16.54 5.89 -17.45
N ILE A 271 15.97 6.60 -18.40
CA ILE A 271 15.87 6.19 -19.81
C ILE A 271 16.60 7.17 -20.70
N ASN A 272 17.50 6.65 -21.55
CA ASN A 272 18.03 7.36 -22.70
C ASN A 272 17.48 6.71 -23.99
N ALA A 273 16.37 7.24 -24.48
CA ALA A 273 15.70 6.69 -25.67
C ALA A 273 16.55 6.75 -26.94
N LYS A 274 17.49 7.71 -27.07
CA LYS A 274 18.34 7.83 -28.25
C LYS A 274 19.39 6.74 -28.33
N GLU A 275 19.90 6.32 -27.20
CA GLU A 275 20.93 5.29 -27.08
C GLU A 275 20.34 3.92 -26.71
N HIS A 276 19.02 3.84 -26.47
CA HIS A 276 18.29 2.69 -25.98
C HIS A 276 18.88 2.08 -24.70
N ILE A 277 19.28 2.97 -23.75
CA ILE A 277 19.95 2.57 -22.51
C ILE A 277 19.04 2.84 -21.31
N VAL A 278 19.12 1.94 -20.33
CA VAL A 278 18.47 2.07 -19.02
C VAL A 278 19.52 2.31 -17.93
N HIS A 279 19.34 3.34 -17.12
CA HIS A 279 20.20 3.65 -15.98
C HIS A 279 19.47 3.48 -14.64
N LEU A 280 19.80 2.44 -13.88
CA LEU A 280 19.33 2.22 -12.53
C LEU A 280 20.50 2.17 -11.55
N GLY A 281 20.89 3.30 -10.97
CA GLY A 281 22.00 3.37 -10.00
C GLY A 281 21.63 2.83 -8.61
N GLY A 282 20.36 2.92 -8.23
CA GLY A 282 19.89 2.56 -6.89
C GLY A 282 20.01 1.08 -6.49
N PRO A 283 19.91 0.09 -7.39
CA PRO A 283 20.13 -1.32 -7.06
C PRO A 283 21.52 -1.65 -6.53
N ASN A 284 22.51 -0.77 -6.72
CA ASN A 284 23.86 -0.91 -6.19
C ASN A 284 24.52 -2.26 -6.56
N LEU A 285 24.36 -2.65 -7.84
CA LEU A 285 24.96 -3.86 -8.43
C LEU A 285 26.04 -3.47 -9.43
N SER A 286 27.20 -4.09 -9.32
CA SER A 286 28.26 -3.96 -10.32
C SER A 286 27.87 -4.67 -11.63
N VAL A 287 28.50 -4.27 -12.74
CA VAL A 287 28.32 -4.96 -14.04
C VAL A 287 28.66 -6.43 -13.96
N LYS A 288 29.62 -6.80 -13.11
CA LYS A 288 29.98 -8.23 -12.89
C LYS A 288 28.83 -8.97 -12.23
N GLU A 289 28.25 -8.43 -11.14
CA GLU A 289 27.12 -9.05 -10.45
C GLU A 289 25.92 -9.18 -11.40
N LEU A 290 25.58 -8.12 -12.18
CA LEU A 290 24.50 -8.17 -13.16
C LEU A 290 24.69 -9.30 -14.18
N LYS A 291 25.93 -9.52 -14.65
CA LYS A 291 26.24 -10.61 -15.60
C LYS A 291 26.10 -12.00 -14.98
N GLU A 292 26.31 -12.14 -13.68
CA GLU A 292 26.26 -13.41 -12.97
C GLU A 292 24.83 -13.82 -12.59
N ILE A 293 23.84 -12.90 -12.57
CA ILE A 293 22.45 -13.21 -12.22
C ILE A 293 21.89 -14.31 -13.13
N LYS A 294 21.36 -15.37 -12.52
CA LYS A 294 20.71 -16.51 -13.20
C LYS A 294 19.26 -16.71 -12.75
N HIS A 295 18.87 -16.13 -11.63
CA HIS A 295 17.54 -16.26 -11.06
C HIS A 295 17.11 -14.95 -10.42
N ILE A 296 15.89 -14.52 -10.71
CA ILE A 296 15.27 -13.31 -10.18
C ILE A 296 13.96 -13.71 -9.49
N ILE A 297 13.88 -13.49 -8.18
CA ILE A 297 12.67 -13.71 -7.40
C ILE A 297 11.95 -12.36 -7.29
N LEU A 298 10.68 -12.30 -7.73
CA LEU A 298 9.86 -11.10 -7.69
C LEU A 298 8.81 -11.24 -6.57
N VAL A 299 9.02 -10.58 -5.44
CA VAL A 299 8.24 -10.75 -4.20
C VAL A 299 7.21 -9.64 -4.05
N GLY A 300 5.93 -9.97 -3.91
CA GLY A 300 4.86 -9.00 -3.68
C GLY A 300 3.58 -9.62 -3.13
N CYS A 301 2.63 -8.76 -2.72
CA CYS A 301 1.27 -9.14 -2.33
C CYS A 301 0.26 -8.36 -3.18
N GLY A 302 -0.90 -8.98 -3.51
CA GLY A 302 -1.99 -8.34 -4.23
C GLY A 302 -1.54 -7.70 -5.56
N THR A 303 -1.87 -6.44 -5.77
CA THR A 303 -1.49 -5.66 -6.97
C THR A 303 0.02 -5.66 -7.22
N ALA A 304 0.86 -5.60 -6.17
CA ALA A 304 2.33 -5.66 -6.32
C ALA A 304 2.79 -7.03 -6.86
N TYR A 305 2.15 -8.13 -6.45
CA TYR A 305 2.39 -9.46 -7.01
C TYR A 305 1.95 -9.52 -8.48
N TYR A 306 0.80 -8.93 -8.85
CA TYR A 306 0.38 -8.91 -10.24
C TYR A 306 1.27 -8.01 -11.12
N ALA A 307 1.82 -6.93 -10.55
CA ALA A 307 2.85 -6.14 -11.23
C ALA A 307 4.13 -6.96 -11.48
N ALA A 308 4.56 -7.73 -10.48
CA ALA A 308 5.67 -8.67 -10.60
C ALA A 308 5.43 -9.71 -11.69
N ASN A 309 4.24 -10.30 -11.70
CA ASN A 309 3.85 -11.33 -12.67
C ASN A 309 3.79 -10.75 -14.10
N THR A 310 3.19 -9.57 -14.29
CA THR A 310 3.18 -8.88 -15.59
C THR A 310 4.59 -8.58 -16.09
N ALA A 311 5.45 -8.04 -15.21
CA ALA A 311 6.84 -7.75 -15.58
C ALA A 311 7.65 -9.01 -15.89
N ALA A 312 7.36 -10.14 -15.22
CA ALA A 312 8.03 -11.42 -15.48
C ALA A 312 7.87 -11.84 -16.94
N TYR A 313 6.64 -11.86 -17.47
CA TYR A 313 6.38 -12.20 -18.89
C TYR A 313 7.13 -11.28 -19.87
N LEU A 314 7.27 -10.00 -19.54
CA LEU A 314 8.01 -9.04 -20.38
C LEU A 314 9.53 -9.26 -20.30
N ILE A 315 10.06 -9.53 -19.11
CA ILE A 315 11.50 -9.74 -18.87
C ILE A 315 11.96 -11.05 -19.50
N GLU A 316 11.18 -12.12 -19.45
CA GLU A 316 11.52 -13.41 -20.06
C GLU A 316 11.81 -13.30 -21.57
N GLN A 317 11.19 -12.34 -22.25
CA GLN A 317 11.44 -12.09 -23.67
C GLN A 317 12.86 -11.54 -23.94
N VAL A 318 13.47 -10.85 -22.98
CA VAL A 318 14.80 -10.21 -23.14
C VAL A 318 15.90 -10.92 -22.37
N LEU A 319 15.59 -11.80 -21.42
CA LEU A 319 16.55 -12.51 -20.57
C LEU A 319 16.50 -14.04 -20.75
N PRO A 320 16.76 -14.58 -21.94
CA PRO A 320 16.83 -16.04 -22.12
C PRO A 320 17.92 -16.64 -21.22
N GLY A 321 17.57 -17.73 -20.52
CA GLY A 321 18.51 -18.42 -19.62
C GLY A 321 18.61 -17.81 -18.22
N VAL A 322 17.75 -16.84 -17.87
CA VAL A 322 17.53 -16.36 -16.50
C VAL A 322 16.13 -16.80 -16.08
N THR A 323 16.02 -17.45 -14.94
CA THR A 323 14.72 -17.81 -14.36
C THR A 323 14.10 -16.59 -13.69
N ILE A 324 12.84 -16.29 -14.02
CA ILE A 324 12.07 -15.22 -13.38
C ILE A 324 10.93 -15.87 -12.58
N GLU A 325 10.93 -15.68 -11.28
CA GLU A 325 9.98 -16.32 -10.36
C GLU A 325 9.15 -15.27 -9.60
N PRO A 326 7.95 -14.91 -10.08
CA PRO A 326 7.02 -14.08 -9.29
C PRO A 326 6.41 -14.92 -8.16
N VAL A 327 6.46 -14.42 -6.93
CA VAL A 327 6.00 -15.12 -5.73
C VAL A 327 5.11 -14.25 -4.85
N ILE A 328 4.08 -14.88 -4.27
CA ILE A 328 3.23 -14.24 -3.26
C ILE A 328 3.98 -14.27 -1.92
N ALA A 329 4.24 -13.10 -1.34
CA ALA A 329 5.08 -13.00 -0.15
C ALA A 329 4.50 -13.74 1.06
N SER A 330 3.17 -13.69 1.29
CA SER A 330 2.48 -14.38 2.38
C SER A 330 2.66 -15.90 2.34
N GLU A 331 2.85 -16.47 1.15
CA GLU A 331 3.05 -17.91 0.98
C GLU A 331 4.54 -18.27 0.94
N TYR A 332 5.34 -17.47 0.24
CA TYR A 332 6.76 -17.76 0.03
C TYR A 332 7.55 -17.77 1.34
N ARG A 333 7.23 -16.90 2.28
CA ARG A 333 7.90 -16.83 3.60
C ARG A 333 7.80 -18.13 4.42
N TYR A 334 6.81 -18.97 4.16
CA TYR A 334 6.62 -20.26 4.85
C TYR A 334 7.08 -21.47 4.03
N ARG A 335 7.42 -21.23 2.75
CA ARG A 335 8.00 -22.27 1.92
C ARG A 335 9.47 -22.42 2.26
N HIS A 336 9.93 -23.62 2.50
CA HIS A 336 11.36 -23.93 2.57
C HIS A 336 11.95 -23.98 1.14
N ALA A 337 11.81 -22.87 0.41
CA ALA A 337 12.26 -22.77 -0.97
C ALA A 337 13.78 -22.72 -1.02
N TYR A 338 14.36 -23.53 -1.88
CA TYR A 338 15.78 -23.44 -2.20
C TYR A 338 16.02 -22.22 -3.09
N ILE A 339 16.90 -21.33 -2.67
CA ILE A 339 17.34 -20.18 -3.47
C ILE A 339 18.69 -20.52 -4.10
N PRO A 340 18.77 -20.65 -5.44
CA PRO A 340 20.02 -20.98 -6.13
C PRO A 340 21.09 -19.89 -5.98
N ASP A 341 22.35 -20.26 -6.15
CA ASP A 341 23.44 -19.30 -6.28
C ASP A 341 23.19 -18.34 -7.46
N HIS A 342 23.69 -17.11 -7.36
CA HIS A 342 23.47 -16.04 -8.34
C HIS A 342 22.01 -15.60 -8.48
N SER A 343 21.24 -15.74 -7.40
CA SER A 343 19.89 -15.17 -7.27
C SER A 343 19.91 -13.73 -6.78
N VAL A 344 18.89 -12.97 -7.19
CA VAL A 344 18.55 -11.65 -6.64
C VAL A 344 17.03 -11.61 -6.38
N ALA A 345 16.62 -11.03 -5.27
CA ALA A 345 15.22 -10.85 -4.96
C ALA A 345 14.79 -9.37 -5.10
N LEU A 346 13.77 -9.11 -5.90
CA LEU A 346 13.12 -7.82 -5.98
C LEU A 346 11.93 -7.80 -5.03
N ILE A 347 11.93 -6.87 -4.10
CA ILE A 347 10.92 -6.69 -3.06
C ILE A 347 10.01 -5.54 -3.46
N ILE A 348 8.77 -5.85 -3.83
CA ILE A 348 7.86 -4.93 -4.49
C ILE A 348 6.76 -4.53 -3.51
N SER A 349 6.63 -3.24 -3.22
CA SER A 349 5.60 -2.72 -2.32
C SER A 349 5.29 -1.25 -2.61
N GLN A 350 4.03 -0.88 -2.67
CA GLN A 350 3.63 0.52 -2.78
C GLN A 350 3.97 1.28 -1.49
N SER A 351 3.52 0.78 -0.35
CA SER A 351 3.74 1.41 0.97
C SER A 351 5.14 1.19 1.53
N GLY A 352 5.80 0.08 1.14
CA GLY A 352 7.03 -0.38 1.76
C GLY A 352 6.88 -0.83 3.22
N GLU A 353 5.63 -1.08 3.66
CA GLU A 353 5.27 -1.45 5.03
C GLU A 353 4.39 -2.71 5.10
N THR A 354 4.20 -3.43 4.00
CA THR A 354 3.37 -4.65 3.96
C THR A 354 4.03 -5.74 4.79
N ALA A 355 3.33 -6.22 5.82
CA ALA A 355 3.88 -7.15 6.82
C ALA A 355 4.47 -8.42 6.19
N ASP A 356 3.70 -9.13 5.36
CA ASP A 356 4.16 -10.34 4.70
C ASP A 356 5.35 -10.10 3.78
N THR A 357 5.35 -8.97 3.04
CA THR A 357 6.45 -8.61 2.14
C THR A 357 7.72 -8.31 2.93
N LEU A 358 7.61 -7.64 4.08
CA LEU A 358 8.71 -7.34 4.97
C LEU A 358 9.27 -8.61 5.62
N ALA A 359 8.40 -9.50 6.09
CA ALA A 359 8.82 -10.77 6.66
C ALA A 359 9.52 -11.66 5.62
N CYS A 360 8.99 -11.71 4.39
CA CYS A 360 9.61 -12.44 3.29
C CYS A 360 10.99 -11.85 2.90
N LEU A 361 11.13 -10.50 2.90
CA LEU A 361 12.42 -9.83 2.72
C LEU A 361 13.45 -10.32 3.75
N ARG A 362 13.08 -10.31 5.03
CA ARG A 362 13.97 -10.71 6.14
C ARG A 362 14.37 -12.18 6.03
N GLU A 363 13.43 -13.05 5.65
CA GLU A 363 13.69 -14.48 5.41
C GLU A 363 14.70 -14.69 4.26
N ILE A 364 14.45 -14.09 3.10
CA ILE A 364 15.34 -14.18 1.93
C ILE A 364 16.72 -13.62 2.25
N LYS A 365 16.78 -12.50 2.97
CA LYS A 365 18.05 -11.87 3.36
C LYS A 365 18.84 -12.71 4.36
N SER A 366 18.16 -13.42 5.27
CA SER A 366 18.80 -14.35 6.22
C SER A 366 19.53 -15.50 5.53
N GLN A 367 19.09 -15.87 4.32
CA GLN A 367 19.74 -16.89 3.46
C GLN A 367 20.89 -16.32 2.61
N GLY A 368 21.25 -15.05 2.79
CA GLY A 368 22.39 -14.41 2.09
C GLY A 368 22.07 -13.93 0.68
N THR A 369 20.81 -13.97 0.24
CA THR A 369 20.40 -13.50 -1.09
C THR A 369 20.30 -11.98 -1.12
N LYS A 370 20.88 -11.36 -2.16
CA LYS A 370 20.83 -9.90 -2.36
C LYS A 370 19.42 -9.43 -2.65
N THR A 371 18.99 -8.36 -1.99
CA THR A 371 17.62 -7.85 -2.04
C THR A 371 17.57 -6.43 -2.60
N ILE A 372 16.64 -6.19 -3.53
CA ILE A 372 16.46 -4.91 -4.22
C ILE A 372 15.02 -4.43 -4.03
N GLY A 373 14.82 -3.25 -3.46
CA GLY A 373 13.50 -2.67 -3.25
C GLY A 373 12.94 -1.98 -4.49
N ILE A 374 11.69 -2.26 -4.85
CA ILE A 374 10.89 -1.50 -5.81
C ILE A 374 9.72 -0.90 -5.03
N VAL A 375 9.91 0.32 -4.51
CA VAL A 375 9.03 0.90 -3.49
C VAL A 375 8.57 2.30 -3.91
N ASN A 376 7.34 2.69 -3.56
CA ASN A 376 6.87 4.05 -3.82
C ASN A 376 7.09 4.99 -2.61
N ALA A 377 6.84 4.53 -1.39
CA ALA A 377 6.99 5.35 -0.19
C ALA A 377 8.46 5.52 0.22
N ILE A 378 8.92 6.77 0.15
CA ILE A 378 10.31 7.15 0.52
C ILE A 378 10.49 6.94 2.03
N GLY A 379 11.65 6.38 2.43
CA GLY A 379 11.99 6.16 3.83
C GLY A 379 11.20 5.04 4.53
N SER A 380 10.41 4.26 3.80
CA SER A 380 9.68 3.11 4.34
C SER A 380 10.62 2.00 4.84
N THR A 381 10.07 1.08 5.64
CA THR A 381 10.86 0.00 6.26
C THR A 381 11.54 -0.88 5.22
N ILE A 382 10.82 -1.34 4.20
CA ILE A 382 11.41 -2.13 3.11
C ILE A 382 12.54 -1.36 2.43
N ALA A 383 12.34 -0.05 2.12
CA ALA A 383 13.34 0.77 1.47
C ALA A 383 14.64 0.92 2.29
N ARG A 384 14.56 0.86 3.62
CA ARG A 384 15.72 0.92 4.51
C ARG A 384 16.40 -0.44 4.72
N GLU A 385 15.66 -1.55 4.66
CA GLU A 385 16.17 -2.88 4.96
C GLU A 385 16.78 -3.62 3.77
N VAL A 386 16.41 -3.27 2.54
CA VAL A 386 17.01 -3.86 1.33
C VAL A 386 18.45 -3.42 1.11
N ASP A 387 19.22 -4.19 0.34
CA ASP A 387 20.64 -3.90 0.05
C ASP A 387 20.81 -2.80 -1.02
N GLY A 388 19.77 -2.51 -1.77
CA GLY A 388 19.68 -1.45 -2.76
C GLY A 388 18.26 -1.35 -3.29
N GLY A 389 17.96 -0.36 -4.13
CA GLY A 389 16.60 -0.28 -4.66
C GLY A 389 16.32 0.95 -5.50
N THR A 390 15.10 1.04 -6.00
CA THR A 390 14.63 2.20 -6.71
C THR A 390 13.23 2.60 -6.23
N TYR A 391 13.04 3.90 -6.02
CA TYR A 391 11.70 4.44 -5.81
C TYR A 391 10.99 4.59 -7.14
N VAL A 392 9.72 4.20 -7.21
CA VAL A 392 8.93 4.34 -8.45
C VAL A 392 8.44 5.77 -8.69
N HIS A 393 8.48 6.63 -7.67
CA HIS A 393 8.10 8.04 -7.75
C HIS A 393 6.70 8.29 -8.33
N ALA A 394 5.76 7.37 -8.09
CA ALA A 394 4.37 7.53 -8.55
C ALA A 394 3.59 8.61 -7.78
N GLY A 395 4.22 9.23 -6.78
CA GLY A 395 3.57 10.16 -5.87
C GLY A 395 2.66 9.45 -4.85
N PRO A 396 1.97 10.18 -3.95
CA PRO A 396 1.03 9.62 -3.00
C PRO A 396 -0.12 8.92 -3.72
N GLU A 397 -0.47 7.71 -3.27
CA GLU A 397 -1.62 6.96 -3.73
C GLU A 397 -2.52 6.68 -2.53
N ILE A 398 -3.69 7.33 -2.49
CA ILE A 398 -4.57 7.45 -1.31
C ILE A 398 -5.73 6.48 -1.40
N SER A 399 -6.33 6.28 -2.59
CA SER A 399 -7.40 5.30 -2.77
C SER A 399 -6.90 3.90 -2.39
N VAL A 400 -7.77 3.10 -1.78
CA VAL A 400 -7.40 1.74 -1.33
C VAL A 400 -6.98 0.89 -2.50
N ALA A 401 -7.74 0.89 -3.60
CA ALA A 401 -7.36 0.19 -4.82
C ALA A 401 -6.15 0.86 -5.48
N SER A 402 -5.09 0.10 -5.72
CA SER A 402 -3.86 0.60 -6.35
C SER A 402 -4.00 0.67 -7.87
N THR A 403 -3.52 1.75 -8.49
CA THR A 403 -3.60 2.00 -9.93
C THR A 403 -2.29 2.50 -10.52
N LYS A 404 -1.91 3.76 -10.26
CA LYS A 404 -0.68 4.36 -10.79
C LYS A 404 0.59 3.69 -10.25
N ALA A 405 0.56 3.20 -9.01
CA ALA A 405 1.68 2.46 -8.45
C ALA A 405 1.93 1.13 -9.18
N TYR A 406 0.87 0.41 -9.58
CA TYR A 406 0.98 -0.80 -10.37
C TYR A 406 1.75 -0.57 -11.67
N THR A 407 1.31 0.38 -12.49
CA THR A 407 1.93 0.68 -13.79
C THR A 407 3.40 1.11 -13.62
N SER A 408 3.67 1.95 -12.61
CA SER A 408 5.03 2.38 -12.26
C SER A 408 5.91 1.22 -11.77
N GLN A 409 5.35 0.28 -11.00
CA GLN A 409 6.06 -0.93 -10.54
C GLN A 409 6.42 -1.85 -11.71
N VAL A 410 5.47 -2.14 -12.61
CA VAL A 410 5.74 -2.97 -13.79
C VAL A 410 6.91 -2.40 -14.58
N ILE A 411 6.90 -1.10 -14.85
CA ILE A 411 7.96 -0.43 -15.62
C ILE A 411 9.30 -0.42 -14.85
N ALA A 412 9.29 -0.19 -13.53
CA ALA A 412 10.52 -0.22 -12.73
C ALA A 412 11.16 -1.62 -12.69
N ILE A 413 10.36 -2.67 -12.57
CA ILE A 413 10.83 -4.07 -12.62
C ILE A 413 11.35 -4.41 -14.01
N LEU A 414 10.64 -3.99 -15.06
CA LEU A 414 11.06 -4.18 -16.45
C LEU A 414 12.42 -3.49 -16.72
N MET A 415 12.58 -2.23 -16.28
CA MET A 415 13.86 -1.51 -16.39
C MET A 415 15.02 -2.26 -15.71
N PHE A 416 14.77 -2.90 -14.56
CA PHE A 416 15.78 -3.74 -13.91
C PHE A 416 16.16 -4.94 -14.78
N GLY A 417 15.19 -5.63 -15.37
CA GLY A 417 15.42 -6.71 -16.34
C GLY A 417 16.24 -6.24 -17.56
N LEU A 418 15.90 -5.07 -18.11
CA LEU A 418 16.63 -4.48 -19.25
C LEU A 418 18.08 -4.15 -18.88
N THR A 419 18.33 -3.63 -17.66
CA THR A 419 19.70 -3.36 -17.17
C THR A 419 20.54 -4.66 -17.12
N ILE A 420 19.94 -5.79 -16.75
CA ILE A 420 20.62 -7.10 -16.77
C ILE A 420 20.86 -7.55 -18.20
N ALA A 421 19.88 -7.40 -19.09
CA ALA A 421 20.00 -7.79 -20.51
C ALA A 421 21.13 -7.01 -21.20
N GLU A 422 21.20 -5.70 -20.99
CA GLU A 422 22.29 -4.85 -21.46
C GLU A 422 23.65 -5.31 -20.91
N ALA A 423 23.78 -5.52 -19.62
CA ALA A 423 25.02 -5.98 -18.99
C ALA A 423 25.49 -7.32 -19.56
N LYS A 424 24.57 -8.26 -19.84
CA LYS A 424 24.86 -9.56 -20.45
C LYS A 424 25.07 -9.50 -21.98
N GLY A 425 24.73 -8.37 -22.63
CA GLY A 425 24.77 -8.23 -24.10
C GLY A 425 23.71 -9.08 -24.81
N LEU A 426 22.54 -9.29 -24.18
CA LEU A 426 21.46 -10.14 -24.70
C LEU A 426 20.42 -9.31 -25.46
N ASN A 427 19.90 -9.87 -26.54
CA ASN A 427 18.70 -9.38 -27.25
C ASN A 427 18.63 -7.87 -27.51
N ALA A 428 19.74 -7.22 -27.91
CA ALA A 428 19.83 -5.78 -28.09
C ALA A 428 18.67 -5.16 -28.89
N ARG A 429 18.15 -5.86 -29.91
CA ARG A 429 17.02 -5.39 -30.72
C ARG A 429 15.72 -5.32 -29.90
N GLN A 430 15.44 -6.34 -29.07
CA GLN A 430 14.24 -6.37 -28.23
C GLN A 430 14.36 -5.39 -27.07
N VAL A 431 15.56 -5.24 -26.48
CA VAL A 431 15.86 -4.21 -25.48
C VAL A 431 15.56 -2.82 -26.05
N ALA A 432 16.05 -2.51 -27.25
CA ALA A 432 15.79 -1.24 -27.91
C ALA A 432 14.28 -1.02 -28.15
N ALA A 433 13.57 -2.00 -28.65
CA ALA A 433 12.12 -1.91 -28.88
C ALA A 433 11.35 -1.64 -27.59
N LEU A 434 11.69 -2.30 -26.48
CA LEU A 434 11.05 -2.05 -25.17
C LEU A 434 11.39 -0.66 -24.63
N VAL A 435 12.63 -0.18 -24.78
CA VAL A 435 13.02 1.19 -24.36
C VAL A 435 12.23 2.24 -25.15
N ASP A 436 12.03 2.03 -26.46
CA ASP A 436 11.20 2.91 -27.29
C ASP A 436 9.75 2.92 -26.82
N GLU A 437 9.16 1.75 -26.60
CA GLU A 437 7.77 1.64 -26.13
C GLU A 437 7.59 2.23 -24.71
N ILE A 438 8.53 1.98 -23.78
CA ILE A 438 8.52 2.59 -22.44
C ILE A 438 8.53 4.13 -22.55
N SER A 439 9.32 4.67 -23.49
CA SER A 439 9.41 6.10 -23.70
C SER A 439 8.12 6.72 -24.27
N LEU A 440 7.38 5.97 -25.07
CA LEU A 440 6.10 6.39 -25.65
C LEU A 440 4.91 6.19 -24.70
N LEU A 441 5.03 5.26 -23.77
CA LEU A 441 3.93 4.79 -22.91
C LEU A 441 3.19 5.94 -22.17
N PRO A 442 3.86 6.94 -21.56
CA PRO A 442 3.14 8.02 -20.88
C PRO A 442 2.17 8.80 -21.80
N GLU A 443 2.57 9.06 -23.03
CA GLU A 443 1.72 9.80 -23.99
C GLU A 443 0.60 8.90 -24.54
N GLU A 444 0.85 7.61 -24.76
CA GLU A 444 -0.20 6.65 -25.15
C GLU A 444 -1.25 6.50 -24.05
N ILE A 445 -0.85 6.35 -22.78
CA ILE A 445 -1.79 6.32 -21.65
C ILE A 445 -2.61 7.61 -21.60
N LYS A 446 -1.98 8.79 -21.71
CA LYS A 446 -2.67 10.06 -21.70
C LYS A 446 -3.74 10.15 -22.80
N ARG A 447 -3.40 9.72 -24.00
CA ARG A 447 -4.31 9.70 -25.14
C ARG A 447 -5.50 8.78 -24.91
N ILE A 448 -5.23 7.53 -24.48
CA ILE A 448 -6.27 6.51 -24.23
C ILE A 448 -7.22 6.95 -23.11
N LEU A 449 -6.70 7.51 -22.02
CA LEU A 449 -7.53 8.05 -20.93
C LEU A 449 -8.52 9.09 -21.46
N HIS A 450 -8.05 9.99 -22.31
CA HIS A 450 -8.90 11.05 -22.87
C HIS A 450 -9.93 10.52 -23.90
N GLU A 451 -9.49 9.62 -24.79
CA GLU A 451 -10.32 9.13 -25.89
C GLU A 451 -11.36 8.10 -25.45
N LYS A 452 -11.04 7.28 -24.42
CA LYS A 452 -11.86 6.11 -24.05
C LYS A 452 -12.71 6.30 -22.79
N GLN A 453 -12.53 7.39 -22.07
CA GLN A 453 -13.25 7.63 -20.82
C GLN A 453 -14.77 7.55 -20.97
N ASP A 454 -15.35 8.27 -21.94
CA ASP A 454 -16.79 8.32 -22.17
C ASP A 454 -17.35 6.98 -22.68
N GLU A 455 -16.60 6.30 -23.55
CA GLU A 455 -16.97 4.99 -24.11
C GLU A 455 -17.06 3.95 -23.00
N ILE A 456 -16.02 3.86 -22.16
CA ILE A 456 -15.96 2.93 -21.04
C ILE A 456 -17.01 3.25 -19.98
N SER A 457 -17.23 4.54 -19.69
CA SER A 457 -18.25 4.98 -18.74
C SER A 457 -19.65 4.51 -19.17
N LYS A 458 -19.99 4.68 -20.46
CA LYS A 458 -21.27 4.21 -21.00
C LYS A 458 -21.39 2.69 -20.98
N LEU A 459 -20.31 1.99 -21.34
CA LEU A 459 -20.26 0.53 -21.31
C LEU A 459 -20.48 0.00 -19.90
N ALA A 460 -19.75 0.51 -18.92
CA ALA A 460 -19.81 0.08 -17.51
C ALA A 460 -21.22 0.17 -16.91
N LYS A 461 -22.03 1.15 -17.36
CA LYS A 461 -23.40 1.35 -16.88
C LYS A 461 -24.30 0.14 -17.16
N ASN A 462 -24.05 -0.62 -18.23
CA ASN A 462 -24.86 -1.76 -18.63
C ASN A 462 -24.65 -2.99 -17.72
N TYR A 463 -23.53 -3.02 -16.95
CA TYR A 463 -23.13 -4.17 -16.15
C TYR A 463 -23.33 -4.00 -14.65
N THR A 464 -24.02 -2.95 -14.22
CA THR A 464 -24.23 -2.64 -12.79
C THR A 464 -25.05 -3.67 -12.03
N ASN A 465 -25.86 -4.46 -12.71
CA ASN A 465 -26.75 -5.47 -12.09
C ASN A 465 -26.12 -6.85 -11.98
N TYR A 466 -24.95 -7.08 -12.56
CA TYR A 466 -24.25 -8.35 -12.45
C TYR A 466 -23.57 -8.50 -11.08
N GLU A 467 -23.48 -9.72 -10.59
CA GLU A 467 -22.82 -10.06 -9.34
C GLU A 467 -21.51 -10.84 -9.53
N HIS A 468 -21.31 -11.37 -10.74
CA HIS A 468 -20.15 -12.19 -11.08
C HIS A 468 -19.50 -11.72 -12.38
N ALA A 469 -18.18 -11.85 -12.47
CA ALA A 469 -17.41 -11.56 -13.66
C ALA A 469 -16.23 -12.50 -13.83
N ILE A 470 -15.90 -12.80 -15.08
CA ILE A 470 -14.69 -13.54 -15.45
C ILE A 470 -13.83 -12.67 -16.34
N TYR A 471 -12.56 -12.52 -15.98
CA TYR A 471 -11.56 -11.84 -16.78
C TYR A 471 -10.66 -12.87 -17.45
N LEU A 472 -10.44 -12.73 -18.75
CA LEU A 472 -9.70 -13.70 -19.56
C LEU A 472 -8.53 -13.04 -20.28
N GLY A 473 -7.36 -13.67 -20.19
CA GLY A 473 -6.15 -13.24 -20.90
C GLY A 473 -5.29 -14.42 -21.31
N ARG A 474 -4.38 -14.19 -22.26
CA ARG A 474 -3.33 -15.14 -22.66
C ARG A 474 -1.97 -14.47 -22.58
N ASP A 475 -0.93 -15.25 -22.24
CA ASP A 475 0.44 -14.74 -22.13
C ASP A 475 0.48 -13.55 -21.18
N VAL A 476 1.17 -12.47 -21.52
CA VAL A 476 1.24 -11.23 -20.70
C VAL A 476 -0.14 -10.62 -20.37
N ASN A 477 -1.19 -10.93 -21.14
CA ASN A 477 -2.56 -10.49 -20.83
C ASN A 477 -3.23 -11.32 -19.70
N TYR A 478 -2.67 -12.45 -19.29
CA TYR A 478 -3.20 -13.21 -18.16
C TYR A 478 -3.01 -12.46 -16.81
N PRO A 479 -1.82 -12.01 -16.43
CA PRO A 479 -1.69 -11.20 -15.23
C PRO A 479 -2.48 -9.87 -15.29
N ILE A 480 -2.71 -9.30 -16.47
CA ILE A 480 -3.60 -8.16 -16.67
C ILE A 480 -5.05 -8.52 -16.34
N ALA A 481 -5.51 -9.70 -16.77
CA ALA A 481 -6.85 -10.20 -16.41
C ALA A 481 -7.00 -10.41 -14.90
N LEU A 482 -5.97 -10.90 -14.22
CA LEU A 482 -5.95 -11.02 -12.75
C LEU A 482 -6.06 -9.66 -12.06
N GLU A 483 -5.28 -8.67 -12.49
CA GLU A 483 -5.31 -7.32 -11.92
C GLU A 483 -6.64 -6.61 -12.20
N GLY A 484 -7.18 -6.74 -13.43
CA GLY A 484 -8.49 -6.18 -13.78
C GLY A 484 -9.62 -6.76 -12.94
N ALA A 485 -9.63 -8.09 -12.73
CA ALA A 485 -10.57 -8.77 -11.86
C ALA A 485 -10.44 -8.30 -10.40
N LEU A 486 -9.20 -8.12 -9.91
CA LEU A 486 -8.94 -7.60 -8.56
C LEU A 486 -9.53 -6.18 -8.42
N LYS A 487 -9.27 -5.28 -9.35
CA LYS A 487 -9.81 -3.90 -9.31
C LYS A 487 -11.33 -3.89 -9.28
N LEU A 488 -11.98 -4.70 -10.12
CA LEU A 488 -13.43 -4.80 -10.13
C LEU A 488 -13.95 -5.32 -8.78
N LYS A 489 -13.39 -6.40 -8.27
CA LYS A 489 -13.77 -7.01 -6.99
C LYS A 489 -13.66 -6.02 -5.82
N GLU A 490 -12.54 -5.32 -5.71
CA GLU A 490 -12.24 -4.42 -4.59
C GLU A 490 -13.26 -3.29 -4.45
N ILE A 491 -13.67 -2.67 -5.55
CA ILE A 491 -14.45 -1.43 -5.50
C ILE A 491 -15.92 -1.60 -5.85
N SER A 492 -16.29 -2.64 -6.63
CA SER A 492 -17.68 -2.88 -7.03
C SER A 492 -18.38 -3.95 -6.20
N TYR A 493 -17.60 -4.80 -5.49
CA TYR A 493 -18.04 -5.99 -4.74
C TYR A 493 -18.65 -7.07 -5.65
N ILE A 494 -18.39 -7.02 -6.94
CA ILE A 494 -18.67 -8.10 -7.88
C ILE A 494 -17.64 -9.21 -7.64
N ASP A 495 -18.07 -10.47 -7.54
CA ASP A 495 -17.15 -11.61 -7.48
C ASP A 495 -16.49 -11.81 -8.86
N ALA A 496 -15.38 -11.11 -9.07
CA ALA A 496 -14.62 -11.12 -10.30
C ALA A 496 -13.36 -11.99 -10.16
N ASN A 497 -13.12 -12.88 -11.13
CA ASN A 497 -11.98 -13.78 -11.12
C ASN A 497 -11.28 -13.79 -12.49
N GLY A 498 -9.94 -13.77 -12.46
CA GLY A 498 -9.11 -13.82 -13.68
C GLY A 498 -8.63 -15.23 -13.98
N TYR A 499 -8.66 -15.62 -15.25
CA TYR A 499 -8.15 -16.93 -15.69
C TYR A 499 -7.33 -16.82 -16.98
N PRO A 500 -6.33 -17.70 -17.18
CA PRO A 500 -5.78 -17.89 -18.50
C PRO A 500 -6.88 -18.41 -19.43
N THR A 501 -7.09 -17.79 -20.58
CA THR A 501 -8.17 -18.20 -21.51
C THR A 501 -8.11 -19.70 -21.86
N GLY A 502 -6.91 -20.29 -21.88
CA GLY A 502 -6.72 -21.72 -22.11
C GLY A 502 -7.28 -22.61 -21.02
N GLU A 503 -7.23 -22.15 -19.75
CA GLU A 503 -7.70 -22.89 -18.57
C GLU A 503 -9.22 -22.81 -18.39
N LEU A 504 -9.92 -21.98 -19.15
CA LEU A 504 -11.37 -21.88 -19.08
C LEU A 504 -12.07 -23.24 -19.20
N LYS A 505 -11.55 -24.11 -20.08
CA LYS A 505 -12.07 -25.48 -20.33
C LYS A 505 -11.89 -26.45 -19.16
N HIS A 506 -10.98 -26.15 -18.24
CA HIS A 506 -10.60 -27.04 -17.15
C HIS A 506 -11.36 -26.76 -15.84
N GLY A 507 -12.52 -26.08 -15.93
CA GLY A 507 -13.41 -25.84 -14.80
C GLY A 507 -14.24 -24.57 -14.92
N PRO A 508 -13.63 -23.39 -15.06
CA PRO A 508 -14.35 -22.11 -15.02
C PRO A 508 -15.47 -21.95 -16.04
N ILE A 509 -15.39 -22.62 -17.21
CA ILE A 509 -16.42 -22.61 -18.24
C ILE A 509 -17.79 -23.11 -17.75
N ALA A 510 -17.82 -23.91 -16.67
CA ALA A 510 -19.04 -24.39 -16.04
C ALA A 510 -19.85 -23.28 -15.34
N LEU A 511 -19.22 -22.12 -15.07
CA LEU A 511 -19.83 -20.97 -14.41
C LEU A 511 -20.56 -20.02 -15.39
N ILE A 512 -20.33 -20.18 -16.68
CA ILE A 512 -20.91 -19.28 -17.71
C ILE A 512 -22.41 -19.46 -17.76
N ASP A 513 -23.14 -18.43 -17.38
CA ASP A 513 -24.60 -18.28 -17.46
C ASP A 513 -24.98 -16.79 -17.51
N ASP A 514 -26.27 -16.49 -17.44
CA ASP A 514 -26.83 -15.14 -17.51
C ASP A 514 -26.52 -14.25 -16.29
N ARG A 515 -25.85 -14.75 -15.25
CA ARG A 515 -25.42 -13.99 -14.07
C ARG A 515 -23.98 -13.49 -14.19
N PHE A 516 -23.24 -13.99 -15.16
CA PHE A 516 -21.84 -13.64 -15.40
C PHE A 516 -21.72 -12.73 -16.63
N PHE A 517 -20.70 -11.87 -16.60
CA PHE A 517 -20.15 -11.27 -17.80
C PHE A 517 -18.65 -11.53 -17.88
N GLU A 518 -18.13 -11.58 -19.08
CA GLU A 518 -16.73 -11.87 -19.33
C GLU A 518 -16.04 -10.67 -19.97
N VAL A 519 -14.86 -10.32 -19.42
CA VAL A 519 -13.97 -9.29 -19.97
C VAL A 519 -12.74 -9.98 -20.56
N VAL A 520 -12.53 -9.84 -21.85
CA VAL A 520 -11.45 -10.51 -22.56
C VAL A 520 -10.43 -9.50 -23.08
N MET A 521 -9.15 -9.71 -22.72
CA MET A 521 -8.02 -8.97 -23.28
C MET A 521 -7.58 -9.66 -24.56
N LEU A 522 -7.90 -9.04 -25.71
CA LEU A 522 -7.64 -9.58 -27.04
C LEU A 522 -6.60 -8.73 -27.77
N GLN A 523 -5.36 -9.20 -27.76
CA GLN A 523 -4.25 -8.53 -28.44
C GLN A 523 -3.99 -9.16 -29.80
N SER A 524 -3.68 -8.32 -30.79
CA SER A 524 -3.18 -8.75 -32.11
C SER A 524 -1.87 -9.53 -31.98
N GLY A 525 -1.59 -10.41 -32.93
CA GLY A 525 -0.35 -11.19 -32.95
C GLY A 525 -0.58 -12.72 -32.96
N PHE A 526 0.44 -13.48 -32.58
CA PHE A 526 0.45 -14.93 -32.77
C PHE A 526 -0.57 -15.72 -31.94
N LEU A 527 -1.09 -15.13 -30.85
CA LEU A 527 -2.12 -15.74 -30.00
C LEU A 527 -3.54 -15.28 -30.33
N PHE A 528 -3.71 -14.36 -31.29
CA PHE A 528 -5.01 -13.76 -31.62
C PHE A 528 -6.08 -14.82 -31.91
N GLU A 529 -5.85 -15.71 -32.89
CA GLU A 529 -6.80 -16.77 -33.28
C GLU A 529 -7.13 -17.72 -32.11
N LYS A 530 -6.16 -18.00 -31.24
CA LYS A 530 -6.39 -18.83 -30.06
C LYS A 530 -7.25 -18.12 -29.01
N SER A 531 -7.15 -16.81 -28.91
CA SER A 531 -7.98 -15.99 -28.02
C SER A 531 -9.40 -15.86 -28.60
N ILE A 532 -9.54 -15.67 -29.90
CA ILE A 532 -10.83 -15.70 -30.62
C ILE A 532 -11.59 -17.02 -30.36
N SER A 533 -10.89 -18.17 -30.46
CA SER A 533 -11.52 -19.46 -30.13
C SER A 533 -12.04 -19.51 -28.69
N GLY A 534 -11.32 -18.93 -27.73
CA GLY A 534 -11.79 -18.84 -26.34
C GLY A 534 -13.05 -17.99 -26.21
N ILE A 535 -13.13 -16.85 -26.92
CA ILE A 535 -14.34 -16.01 -26.94
C ILE A 535 -15.52 -16.79 -27.55
N GLN A 536 -15.31 -17.49 -28.66
CA GLN A 536 -16.36 -18.31 -29.29
C GLN A 536 -16.90 -19.40 -28.36
N GLU A 537 -16.05 -20.00 -27.54
CA GLU A 537 -16.45 -21.01 -26.54
C GLU A 537 -17.34 -20.42 -25.43
N VAL A 538 -17.07 -19.17 -25.01
CA VAL A 538 -17.92 -18.42 -24.08
C VAL A 538 -19.27 -18.09 -24.72
N LEU A 539 -19.24 -17.51 -25.91
CA LEU A 539 -20.45 -17.14 -26.66
C LEU A 539 -21.36 -18.34 -26.95
N ALA A 540 -20.78 -19.51 -27.28
CA ALA A 540 -21.53 -20.74 -27.52
C ALA A 540 -22.33 -21.23 -26.28
N ARG A 541 -22.07 -20.68 -25.10
CA ARG A 541 -22.75 -20.97 -23.83
C ARG A 541 -23.61 -19.82 -23.33
N GLY A 542 -23.81 -18.80 -24.18
CA GLY A 542 -24.63 -17.64 -23.85
C GLY A 542 -23.92 -16.62 -22.95
N GLY A 543 -22.57 -16.62 -22.90
CA GLY A 543 -21.81 -15.64 -22.11
C GLY A 543 -21.93 -14.21 -22.65
N HIS A 544 -21.85 -13.24 -21.75
CA HIS A 544 -21.99 -11.79 -21.99
C HIS A 544 -20.61 -11.14 -22.12
N VAL A 545 -20.06 -11.15 -23.34
CA VAL A 545 -18.63 -10.84 -23.57
C VAL A 545 -18.39 -9.37 -23.88
N ILE A 546 -17.47 -8.75 -23.13
CA ILE A 546 -16.81 -7.48 -23.42
C ILE A 546 -15.38 -7.78 -23.89
N VAL A 547 -14.92 -7.11 -24.94
CA VAL A 547 -13.56 -7.28 -25.46
C VAL A 547 -12.80 -5.95 -25.41
N PHE A 548 -11.63 -5.95 -24.78
CA PHE A 548 -10.63 -4.89 -24.91
C PHE A 548 -9.60 -5.34 -25.95
N SER A 549 -9.47 -4.60 -27.04
CA SER A 549 -8.64 -5.03 -28.18
C SER A 549 -7.86 -3.89 -28.81
N ASP A 550 -6.73 -4.22 -29.43
CA ASP A 550 -5.93 -3.33 -30.30
C ASP A 550 -6.24 -3.55 -31.80
N THR A 551 -7.23 -4.37 -32.12
CA THR A 551 -7.62 -4.67 -33.49
C THR A 551 -9.14 -4.84 -33.62
N GLU A 552 -9.64 -4.94 -34.86
CA GLU A 552 -11.07 -5.20 -35.11
C GLU A 552 -11.47 -6.58 -34.61
N VAL A 553 -12.70 -6.67 -34.09
CA VAL A 553 -13.31 -7.90 -33.57
C VAL A 553 -14.59 -8.18 -34.33
N ASP A 554 -14.57 -9.21 -35.16
CA ASP A 554 -15.75 -9.66 -35.92
C ASP A 554 -16.40 -10.87 -35.23
N LEU A 555 -16.99 -10.61 -34.05
CA LEU A 555 -17.73 -11.57 -33.23
C LEU A 555 -18.96 -10.89 -32.62
N PRO A 556 -20.06 -11.63 -32.41
CA PRO A 556 -21.30 -11.08 -31.82
C PRO A 556 -21.16 -10.88 -30.29
N VAL A 557 -20.19 -10.07 -29.88
CA VAL A 557 -19.97 -9.70 -28.48
C VAL A 557 -20.80 -8.47 -28.11
N GLU A 558 -21.08 -8.27 -26.82
CA GLU A 558 -21.93 -7.17 -26.35
C GLU A 558 -21.23 -5.81 -26.35
N GLY A 559 -19.91 -5.80 -26.19
CA GLY A 559 -19.12 -4.58 -26.19
C GLY A 559 -17.69 -4.79 -26.68
N VAL A 560 -17.19 -3.87 -27.49
CA VAL A 560 -15.77 -3.82 -27.88
C VAL A 560 -15.24 -2.44 -27.56
N VAL A 561 -14.17 -2.37 -26.77
CA VAL A 561 -13.38 -1.15 -26.59
C VAL A 561 -12.09 -1.34 -27.37
N LYS A 562 -12.06 -0.82 -28.58
CA LYS A 562 -10.88 -0.86 -29.43
C LYS A 562 -9.98 0.33 -29.14
N ILE A 563 -8.67 0.05 -29.02
CA ILE A 563 -7.62 1.07 -28.96
C ILE A 563 -6.73 0.98 -30.18
N ASP A 564 -6.43 2.13 -30.77
CA ASP A 564 -5.37 2.21 -31.77
C ASP A 564 -4.08 2.62 -31.04
N THR A 565 -3.03 1.80 -31.12
CA THR A 565 -1.77 2.07 -30.42
C THR A 565 -0.57 1.72 -31.28
N LYS A 566 0.54 2.41 -31.02
CA LYS A 566 1.85 2.10 -31.63
C LYS A 566 2.64 1.07 -30.81
N LEU A 567 2.17 0.78 -29.59
CA LEU A 567 2.80 -0.20 -28.72
C LEU A 567 2.43 -1.61 -29.18
N GLN A 568 3.35 -2.54 -29.03
CA GLN A 568 3.14 -3.97 -29.30
C GLN A 568 3.38 -4.79 -28.04
N LEU A 569 4.52 -4.59 -27.39
CA LEU A 569 4.93 -5.32 -26.19
C LEU A 569 4.22 -4.80 -24.93
N LEU A 570 3.99 -3.49 -24.86
CA LEU A 570 3.35 -2.83 -23.71
C LEU A 570 1.85 -2.55 -23.88
N THR A 571 1.21 -2.99 -24.98
CA THR A 571 -0.25 -2.94 -25.17
C THR A 571 -1.04 -3.50 -23.98
N PRO A 572 -0.60 -4.59 -23.32
CA PRO A 572 -1.29 -5.11 -22.13
C PRO A 572 -1.47 -4.09 -21.01
N LEU A 573 -0.54 -3.15 -20.82
CA LEU A 573 -0.69 -2.08 -19.82
C LEU A 573 -1.82 -1.11 -20.19
N LEU A 574 -2.11 -0.91 -21.49
CA LEU A 574 -3.26 -0.13 -21.93
C LEU A 574 -4.59 -0.88 -21.65
N PHE A 575 -4.63 -2.21 -21.79
CA PHE A 575 -5.79 -3.01 -21.41
C PHE A 575 -6.04 -2.97 -19.89
N ASN A 576 -4.96 -2.95 -19.09
CA ASN A 576 -5.10 -2.73 -17.64
C ASN A 576 -5.74 -1.36 -17.34
N LEU A 577 -5.33 -0.31 -18.05
CA LEU A 577 -5.90 1.03 -17.92
C LEU A 577 -7.42 1.03 -18.22
N LEU A 578 -7.84 0.35 -19.30
CA LEU A 578 -9.27 0.18 -19.63
C LEU A 578 -10.01 -0.56 -18.50
N SER A 579 -9.39 -1.60 -17.93
CA SER A 579 -9.95 -2.37 -16.80
C SER A 579 -10.13 -1.52 -15.55
N GLN A 580 -9.14 -0.66 -15.24
CA GLN A 580 -9.23 0.28 -14.10
C GLN A 580 -10.37 1.29 -14.28
N MET A 581 -10.49 1.89 -15.48
CA MET A 581 -11.60 2.81 -15.79
C MET A 581 -12.96 2.10 -15.75
N PHE A 582 -13.07 0.90 -16.31
CA PHE A 582 -14.29 0.11 -16.29
C PHE A 582 -14.73 -0.21 -14.87
N ALA A 583 -13.82 -0.70 -14.03
CA ALA A 583 -14.08 -1.01 -12.62
C ALA A 583 -14.53 0.25 -11.85
N TYR A 584 -13.83 1.39 -12.08
CA TYR A 584 -14.18 2.67 -11.45
C TYR A 584 -15.60 3.10 -11.79
N TYR A 585 -15.96 3.22 -13.09
CA TYR A 585 -17.28 3.69 -13.48
C TYR A 585 -18.38 2.73 -13.05
N LEU A 586 -18.18 1.43 -13.17
CA LEU A 586 -19.13 0.43 -12.72
C LEU A 586 -19.42 0.57 -11.22
N ALA A 587 -18.38 0.71 -10.41
CA ALA A 587 -18.51 0.89 -8.96
C ALA A 587 -19.21 2.21 -8.58
N VAL A 588 -18.90 3.30 -9.27
CA VAL A 588 -19.58 4.59 -9.09
C VAL A 588 -21.07 4.48 -9.42
N TYR A 589 -21.44 3.84 -10.54
CA TYR A 589 -22.85 3.62 -10.90
C TYR A 589 -23.60 2.70 -9.94
N ARG A 590 -22.90 1.82 -9.24
CA ARG A 590 -23.45 1.02 -8.12
C ARG A 590 -23.60 1.82 -6.83
N GLY A 591 -23.13 3.07 -6.78
CA GLY A 591 -23.16 3.93 -5.59
C GLY A 591 -22.13 3.55 -4.52
N ASN A 592 -21.08 2.82 -4.89
CA ASN A 592 -20.06 2.38 -3.97
C ASN A 592 -19.05 3.50 -3.65
N ASN A 593 -18.45 3.43 -2.46
CA ASN A 593 -17.31 4.28 -2.11
C ASN A 593 -16.04 3.69 -2.73
N VAL A 594 -15.59 4.26 -3.85
CA VAL A 594 -14.43 3.76 -4.62
C VAL A 594 -13.08 4.10 -4.00
N ASP A 595 -13.01 5.15 -3.16
CA ASP A 595 -11.77 5.54 -2.49
C ASP A 595 -11.50 4.68 -1.24
N GLN A 596 -12.59 4.32 -0.53
CA GLN A 596 -12.57 3.57 0.72
C GLN A 596 -13.60 2.44 0.68
N PRO A 597 -13.35 1.38 -0.10
CA PRO A 597 -14.27 0.23 -0.18
C PRO A 597 -14.29 -0.52 1.15
N ARG A 598 -15.48 -1.07 1.49
CA ARG A 598 -15.68 -1.81 2.75
C ARG A 598 -14.69 -2.96 2.90
N ASN A 599 -14.28 -3.25 4.13
CA ASN A 599 -13.43 -4.39 4.51
C ASN A 599 -12.04 -4.41 3.87
N LEU A 600 -11.56 -3.30 3.31
CA LEU A 600 -10.23 -3.19 2.74
C LEU A 600 -9.45 -2.04 3.37
N ALA A 601 -8.15 -2.19 3.45
CA ALA A 601 -7.21 -1.17 3.87
C ALA A 601 -6.14 -0.95 2.80
N LYS A 602 -5.64 0.29 2.64
CA LYS A 602 -4.63 0.64 1.63
C LYS A 602 -3.34 -0.16 1.78
N SER A 603 -2.95 -0.50 2.99
CA SER A 603 -1.74 -1.27 3.26
C SER A 603 -1.96 -2.18 4.48
N VAL A 604 -1.57 -3.44 4.36
CA VAL A 604 -1.69 -4.45 5.42
C VAL A 604 -0.35 -4.54 6.15
N THR A 605 -0.28 -4.01 7.37
CA THR A 605 0.94 -3.98 8.20
C THR A 605 0.88 -4.91 9.41
N VAL A 606 -0.15 -5.72 9.50
CA VAL A 606 -0.36 -6.75 10.51
C VAL A 606 -0.71 -8.06 9.81
N GLU A 607 -0.40 -9.17 10.43
CA GLU A 607 -0.77 -10.52 9.98
C GLU A 607 -2.15 -10.92 10.50
#